data_853779b4b0ad8cdcc9627ca2dc7e48d8
#
_entry.id   853779b4b0ad8cdcc9627ca2dc7e48d8
#
_cell.length_a   1.000
_cell.length_b   1.000
_cell.length_c   1.000
_cell.angle_alpha   90.00
_cell.angle_beta   90.00
_cell.angle_gamma   90.00
#
_symmetry.space_group_name_H-M   'P 1'
#
loop_
_entity.id
_entity.type
_entity.pdbx_description
1 polymer ?
#
loop_
_entity_poly.entity_id
_entity_poly.type
_entity_poly.pdbx_seq_one_letter_code
_entity_poly.pdbx_strand_id
1 'polypeptide(L)'
;DQRKVRRLHQLLIRLNESALMIDAQLADPAALPHGATATSVHQRIFDSELTLTNTARFAEHLATTDLRAGVPEQIRDALTAIRDHDPEAAAAAANDLRRRLRSATGPEAAARLPKTTRIVLHRFVVSVIGHAEVTRMIRDQPEPNDLDDPPEEPFDPAVTLSGGWLPGSQKVSATASTEAGARWIDRVRLEPYARVTIQMTVAVTGAIIVGSLVSPQRFYWAVIATFVTFLGAHNATEQMRKSAYRVLGTLIGVLLGVVLAHVIGDNTRLSIVVILVALFFGIYLLRVSYAFMVTGITVMLAQLYVQLNEFSDALLLLRLAETAIGAAVASLTVLFVLPVRIRQVVAVATREHLRALDEVAVQAAERLCEPGPDTDLRAAARRLDAAYQALEAATRPLRGRLPGVTGGGLREQFWYAATASRHYARNLVIDTGWSSSLPESLAVDLRTAGRLLSTSIGEIVAAIDAASYADRTYLRSAALFDRIASELDDEDVTTPRQLAFRDLELIDGALATLAQSLGMQVKSLDTARPDGLS
;
A
#
# COMPACT_ATOMS: atom_id res chain seq x y z
N ASP A 1 -17.05 20.12 -14.35
CA ASP A 1 -17.99 19.42 -13.48
C ASP A 1 -17.58 19.42 -11.98
N GLN A 2 -17.35 20.63 -11.46
CA GLN A 2 -16.88 20.87 -10.08
C GLN A 2 -17.84 20.30 -9.00
N ARG A 3 -19.15 20.22 -9.29
CA ARG A 3 -20.15 19.66 -8.34
C ARG A 3 -19.95 18.16 -8.13
N LYS A 4 -19.66 17.40 -9.20
CA LYS A 4 -19.39 15.95 -9.11
C LYS A 4 -18.09 15.68 -8.34
N VAL A 5 -17.04 16.47 -8.59
CA VAL A 5 -15.76 16.38 -7.90
C VAL A 5 -15.93 16.66 -6.40
N ARG A 6 -16.69 17.71 -6.02
CA ARG A 6 -16.98 18.01 -4.60
C ARG A 6 -17.77 16.88 -3.92
N ARG A 7 -18.78 16.32 -4.62
CA ARG A 7 -19.56 15.19 -4.08
C ARG A 7 -18.70 13.95 -3.88
N LEU A 8 -17.84 13.63 -4.85
CA LEU A 8 -16.88 12.53 -4.72
C LEU A 8 -15.95 12.75 -3.54
N HIS A 9 -15.40 13.95 -3.38
CA HIS A 9 -14.54 14.29 -2.25
C HIS A 9 -15.24 14.13 -0.89
N GLN A 10 -16.51 14.55 -0.78
CA GLN A 10 -17.32 14.34 0.43
C GLN A 10 -17.57 12.86 0.73
N LEU A 11 -17.81 12.04 -0.31
CA LEU A 11 -17.98 10.59 -0.13
C LEU A 11 -16.68 9.92 0.33
N LEU A 12 -15.54 10.33 -0.21
CA LEU A 12 -14.22 9.84 0.23
C LEU A 12 -13.90 10.21 1.69
N ILE A 13 -14.27 11.43 2.12
CA ILE A 13 -14.12 11.84 3.53
C ILE A 13 -14.97 10.94 4.42
N ARG A 14 -16.24 10.71 4.09
CA ARG A 14 -17.14 9.84 4.87
C ARG A 14 -16.63 8.40 4.91
N LEU A 15 -16.13 7.89 3.78
CA LEU A 15 -15.53 6.55 3.72
C LEU A 15 -14.33 6.44 4.67
N ASN A 16 -13.46 7.45 4.67
CA ASN A 16 -12.32 7.49 5.57
C ASN A 16 -12.74 7.54 7.06
N GLU A 17 -13.76 8.35 7.38
CA GLU A 17 -14.31 8.43 8.74
C GLU A 17 -14.92 7.09 9.17
N SER A 18 -15.65 6.42 8.28
CA SER A 18 -16.24 5.09 8.56
C SER A 18 -15.15 4.03 8.75
N ALA A 19 -14.11 4.03 7.92
CA ALA A 19 -12.98 3.11 8.05
C ALA A 19 -12.25 3.27 9.40
N LEU A 20 -12.04 4.53 9.83
CA LEU A 20 -11.44 4.83 11.13
C LEU A 20 -12.33 4.39 12.31
N MET A 21 -13.64 4.59 12.19
CA MET A 21 -14.59 4.13 13.22
C MET A 21 -14.58 2.60 13.34
N ILE A 22 -14.59 1.90 12.21
CA ILE A 22 -14.56 0.42 12.20
C ILE A 22 -13.25 -0.07 12.84
N ASP A 23 -12.10 0.47 12.43
CA ASP A 23 -10.80 0.09 12.98
C ASP A 23 -10.73 0.32 14.51
N ALA A 24 -11.25 1.47 14.98
CA ALA A 24 -11.33 1.76 16.40
C ALA A 24 -12.29 0.81 17.17
N GLN A 25 -13.41 0.41 16.56
CA GLN A 25 -14.36 -0.54 17.15
C GLN A 25 -13.79 -1.96 17.18
N LEU A 26 -13.08 -2.38 16.15
CA LEU A 26 -12.45 -3.71 16.10
C LEU A 26 -11.34 -3.88 17.15
N ALA A 27 -10.79 -2.78 17.67
CA ALA A 27 -9.84 -2.80 18.78
C ALA A 27 -10.51 -3.14 20.14
N ASP A 28 -11.83 -3.02 20.24
CA ASP A 28 -12.59 -3.35 21.45
C ASP A 28 -13.26 -4.73 21.29
N PRO A 29 -12.84 -5.76 22.05
CA PRO A 29 -13.45 -7.09 21.97
C PRO A 29 -14.96 -7.10 22.28
N ALA A 30 -15.46 -6.14 23.06
CA ALA A 30 -16.88 -6.04 23.39
C ALA A 30 -17.75 -5.54 22.23
N ALA A 31 -17.14 -4.90 21.23
CA ALA A 31 -17.84 -4.41 20.04
C ALA A 31 -17.92 -5.46 18.91
N LEU A 32 -17.19 -6.58 19.06
CA LEU A 32 -17.18 -7.63 18.05
C LEU A 32 -18.47 -8.47 18.11
N PRO A 33 -18.98 -8.95 16.98
CA PRO A 33 -20.05 -9.94 16.97
C PRO A 33 -19.65 -11.20 17.78
N HIS A 34 -20.64 -11.86 18.39
CA HIS A 34 -20.39 -13.07 19.17
C HIS A 34 -19.62 -14.12 18.35
N GLY A 35 -18.49 -14.58 18.89
CA GLY A 35 -17.63 -15.57 18.23
C GLY A 35 -16.72 -15.06 17.13
N ALA A 36 -16.76 -13.77 16.78
CA ALA A 36 -15.86 -13.19 15.80
C ALA A 36 -14.58 -12.64 16.47
N THR A 37 -13.44 -12.81 15.78
CA THR A 37 -12.19 -12.14 16.14
C THR A 37 -12.00 -10.89 15.28
N ALA A 38 -11.19 -9.93 15.72
CA ALA A 38 -10.84 -8.78 14.91
C ALA A 38 -10.18 -9.22 13.59
N THR A 39 -9.36 -10.27 13.64
CA THR A 39 -8.72 -10.88 12.47
C THR A 39 -9.75 -11.41 11.47
N SER A 40 -10.74 -12.19 11.91
CA SER A 40 -11.77 -12.75 11.01
C SER A 40 -12.61 -11.65 10.35
N VAL A 41 -12.94 -10.61 11.08
CA VAL A 41 -13.68 -9.46 10.52
C VAL A 41 -12.83 -8.71 9.49
N HIS A 42 -11.57 -8.44 9.78
CA HIS A 42 -10.65 -7.81 8.83
C HIS A 42 -10.47 -8.65 7.56
N GLN A 43 -10.35 -9.96 7.68
CA GLN A 43 -10.24 -10.86 6.52
C GLN A 43 -11.48 -10.79 5.63
N ARG A 44 -12.69 -10.82 6.22
CA ARG A 44 -13.97 -10.73 5.48
C ARG A 44 -14.15 -9.37 4.80
N ILE A 45 -13.77 -8.27 5.47
CA ILE A 45 -13.78 -6.93 4.87
C ILE A 45 -12.83 -6.89 3.66
N PHE A 46 -11.64 -7.47 3.77
CA PHE A 46 -10.70 -7.53 2.67
C PHE A 46 -11.26 -8.34 1.48
N ASP A 47 -11.84 -9.50 1.74
CA ASP A 47 -12.43 -10.35 0.70
C ASP A 47 -13.60 -9.64 -0.01
N SER A 48 -14.43 -8.90 0.75
CA SER A 48 -15.48 -8.06 0.20
C SER A 48 -14.91 -6.91 -0.66
N GLU A 49 -13.86 -6.22 -0.18
CA GLU A 49 -13.18 -5.16 -0.93
C GLU A 49 -12.56 -5.68 -2.23
N LEU A 50 -11.94 -6.86 -2.18
CA LEU A 50 -11.34 -7.51 -3.35
C LEU A 50 -12.36 -7.70 -4.49
N THR A 51 -13.51 -8.30 -4.16
CA THR A 51 -14.57 -8.59 -5.12
C THR A 51 -15.30 -7.34 -5.57
N LEU A 52 -15.61 -6.42 -4.65
CA LEU A 52 -16.32 -5.18 -4.95
C LEU A 52 -15.49 -4.22 -5.82
N THR A 53 -14.20 -4.09 -5.56
CA THR A 53 -13.29 -3.26 -6.38
C THR A 53 -13.24 -3.76 -7.81
N ASN A 54 -13.16 -5.07 -8.02
CA ASN A 54 -13.18 -5.66 -9.35
C ASN A 54 -14.53 -5.47 -10.03
N THR A 55 -15.63 -5.68 -9.32
CA THR A 55 -16.99 -5.42 -9.83
C THR A 55 -17.14 -3.98 -10.31
N ALA A 56 -16.73 -3.00 -9.49
CA ALA A 56 -16.81 -1.58 -9.81
C ALA A 56 -15.98 -1.23 -11.07
N ARG A 57 -14.75 -1.74 -11.16
CA ARG A 57 -13.85 -1.51 -12.30
C ARG A 57 -14.44 -2.06 -13.61
N PHE A 58 -14.94 -3.28 -13.59
CA PHE A 58 -15.54 -3.88 -14.77
C PHE A 58 -16.86 -3.19 -15.16
N ALA A 59 -17.68 -2.78 -14.19
CA ALA A 59 -18.87 -1.99 -14.42
C ALA A 59 -18.56 -0.63 -15.06
N GLU A 60 -17.50 0.06 -14.59
CA GLU A 60 -17.05 1.33 -15.17
C GLU A 60 -16.63 1.16 -16.65
N HIS A 61 -15.85 0.12 -16.93
CA HIS A 61 -15.46 -0.19 -18.32
C HIS A 61 -16.67 -0.49 -19.20
N LEU A 62 -17.63 -1.29 -18.71
CA LEU A 62 -18.85 -1.64 -19.42
C LEU A 62 -19.79 -0.44 -19.65
N ALA A 63 -19.79 0.54 -18.73
CA ALA A 63 -20.59 1.75 -18.87
C ALA A 63 -20.15 2.64 -20.05
N THR A 64 -18.91 2.51 -20.51
CA THR A 64 -18.36 3.23 -21.68
C THR A 64 -18.40 2.42 -22.97
N THR A 65 -18.86 1.17 -22.89
CA THR A 65 -18.89 0.23 -24.04
C THR A 65 -20.31 0.18 -24.64
N ASP A 66 -20.41 0.16 -25.95
CA ASP A 66 -21.70 -0.04 -26.64
C ASP A 66 -22.16 -1.50 -26.48
N LEU A 67 -23.13 -1.70 -25.60
CA LEU A 67 -23.68 -2.99 -25.24
C LEU A 67 -25.06 -3.19 -25.88
N ARG A 68 -25.37 -4.44 -26.20
CA ARG A 68 -26.69 -4.80 -26.76
C ARG A 68 -27.83 -4.59 -25.76
N ALA A 69 -29.03 -4.41 -26.30
CA ALA A 69 -30.27 -4.33 -25.51
C ALA A 69 -30.40 -5.51 -24.53
N GLY A 70 -30.77 -5.21 -23.31
CA GLY A 70 -30.94 -6.15 -22.21
C GLY A 70 -29.70 -6.37 -21.35
N VAL A 71 -28.46 -6.27 -21.88
CA VAL A 71 -27.24 -6.43 -21.11
C VAL A 71 -27.03 -5.27 -20.09
N PRO A 72 -27.23 -3.99 -20.47
CA PRO A 72 -27.12 -2.89 -19.51
C PRO A 72 -28.12 -2.96 -18.34
N GLU A 73 -29.30 -3.53 -18.58
CA GLU A 73 -30.34 -3.70 -17.56
C GLU A 73 -29.89 -4.71 -16.52
N GLN A 74 -29.36 -5.87 -16.93
CA GLN A 74 -28.87 -6.90 -16.02
C GLN A 74 -27.64 -6.47 -15.22
N ILE A 75 -26.73 -5.68 -15.83
CA ILE A 75 -25.62 -5.06 -15.09
C ILE A 75 -26.17 -4.13 -14.01
N ARG A 76 -27.20 -3.33 -14.35
CA ARG A 76 -27.84 -2.41 -13.41
C ARG A 76 -28.54 -3.17 -12.29
N ASP A 77 -29.24 -4.26 -12.60
CA ASP A 77 -29.94 -5.08 -11.62
C ASP A 77 -28.95 -5.71 -10.64
N ALA A 78 -27.84 -6.26 -11.14
CA ALA A 78 -26.76 -6.79 -10.31
C ALA A 78 -26.14 -5.73 -9.39
N LEU A 79 -25.84 -4.54 -9.91
CA LEU A 79 -25.29 -3.43 -9.10
C LEU A 79 -26.31 -2.87 -8.10
N THR A 80 -27.60 -2.89 -8.45
CA THR A 80 -28.68 -2.49 -7.54
C THR A 80 -28.81 -3.47 -6.39
N ALA A 81 -28.77 -4.77 -6.66
CA ALA A 81 -28.81 -5.81 -5.64
C ALA A 81 -27.60 -5.73 -4.69
N ILE A 82 -26.40 -5.46 -5.23
CA ILE A 82 -25.20 -5.21 -4.39
C ILE A 82 -25.40 -3.99 -3.50
N ARG A 83 -25.89 -2.88 -4.03
CA ARG A 83 -26.18 -1.67 -3.25
C ARG A 83 -27.19 -1.92 -2.14
N ASP A 84 -28.19 -2.75 -2.41
CA ASP A 84 -29.27 -3.06 -1.48
C ASP A 84 -28.92 -4.22 -0.53
N HIS A 85 -27.66 -4.69 -0.58
CA HIS A 85 -27.10 -5.79 0.24
C HIS A 85 -27.88 -7.11 0.10
N ASP A 86 -28.39 -7.39 -1.10
CA ASP A 86 -29.09 -8.64 -1.44
C ASP A 86 -28.18 -9.56 -2.26
N PRO A 87 -27.44 -10.50 -1.62
CA PRO A 87 -26.52 -11.38 -2.31
C PRO A 87 -27.23 -12.40 -3.21
N GLU A 88 -28.47 -12.78 -2.89
CA GLU A 88 -29.27 -13.72 -3.68
C GLU A 88 -29.68 -13.08 -5.01
N ALA A 89 -30.22 -11.87 -4.94
CA ALA A 89 -30.59 -11.11 -6.13
C ALA A 89 -29.36 -10.77 -6.99
N ALA A 90 -28.24 -10.39 -6.37
CA ALA A 90 -26.98 -10.11 -7.07
C ALA A 90 -26.48 -11.35 -7.84
N ALA A 91 -26.42 -12.50 -7.18
CA ALA A 91 -26.03 -13.75 -7.80
C ALA A 91 -27.01 -14.20 -8.90
N ALA A 92 -28.31 -14.01 -8.70
CA ALA A 92 -29.33 -14.34 -9.70
C ALA A 92 -29.18 -13.51 -10.97
N ALA A 93 -29.02 -12.17 -10.83
CA ALA A 93 -28.81 -11.26 -11.97
C ALA A 93 -27.52 -11.59 -12.72
N ALA A 94 -26.43 -11.85 -12.01
CA ALA A 94 -25.16 -12.24 -12.62
C ALA A 94 -25.24 -13.60 -13.35
N ASN A 95 -25.93 -14.59 -12.76
CA ASN A 95 -26.15 -15.89 -13.41
C ASN A 95 -27.07 -15.78 -14.63
N ASP A 96 -28.05 -14.89 -14.62
CA ASP A 96 -28.89 -14.62 -15.80
C ASP A 96 -28.05 -14.02 -16.93
N LEU A 97 -27.21 -13.03 -16.63
CA LEU A 97 -26.27 -12.47 -17.58
C LEU A 97 -25.33 -13.55 -18.16
N ARG A 98 -24.80 -14.44 -17.28
CA ARG A 98 -23.95 -15.56 -17.70
C ARG A 98 -24.70 -16.52 -18.65
N ARG A 99 -25.97 -16.87 -18.35
CA ARG A 99 -26.78 -17.71 -19.24
C ARG A 99 -26.98 -17.07 -20.59
N ARG A 100 -27.27 -15.78 -20.65
CA ARG A 100 -27.45 -15.05 -21.93
C ARG A 100 -26.14 -14.98 -22.72
N LEU A 101 -25.01 -14.80 -22.07
CA LEU A 101 -23.70 -14.83 -22.72
C LEU A 101 -23.41 -16.21 -23.33
N ARG A 102 -23.82 -17.30 -22.65
CA ARG A 102 -23.69 -18.68 -23.15
C ARG A 102 -24.73 -19.04 -24.24
N SER A 103 -25.99 -18.65 -24.10
CA SER A 103 -27.03 -18.92 -25.07
C SER A 103 -26.86 -18.11 -26.37
N ALA A 104 -26.07 -17.04 -26.31
CA ALA A 104 -25.62 -16.29 -27.48
C ALA A 104 -24.57 -17.04 -28.32
N THR A 105 -24.23 -18.28 -27.98
CA THR A 105 -23.27 -19.15 -28.67
C THR A 105 -23.82 -19.80 -29.96
N GLY A 106 -24.95 -19.34 -30.48
CA GLY A 106 -25.26 -19.58 -31.91
C GLY A 106 -24.29 -18.74 -32.77
N PRO A 107 -23.86 -19.27 -33.94
CA PRO A 107 -22.83 -18.62 -34.76
C PRO A 107 -23.15 -17.16 -35.16
N GLU A 108 -24.38 -16.71 -35.00
CA GLU A 108 -24.80 -15.34 -35.34
C GLU A 108 -24.78 -14.34 -34.18
N ALA A 109 -24.79 -14.78 -32.95
CA ALA A 109 -25.01 -13.88 -31.80
C ALA A 109 -23.75 -13.56 -31.00
N ALA A 110 -22.84 -14.52 -30.76
CA ALA A 110 -21.57 -14.31 -30.07
C ALA A 110 -20.54 -13.59 -30.95
N ALA A 111 -20.60 -13.76 -32.26
CA ALA A 111 -19.69 -13.15 -33.23
C ALA A 111 -19.74 -11.61 -33.29
N ARG A 112 -20.70 -10.95 -32.60
CA ARG A 112 -20.92 -9.50 -32.71
C ARG A 112 -20.39 -8.66 -31.56
N LEU A 113 -19.99 -9.26 -30.41
CA LEU A 113 -19.30 -8.52 -29.35
C LEU A 113 -17.78 -8.67 -29.46
N PRO A 114 -17.00 -7.57 -29.37
CA PRO A 114 -15.54 -7.67 -29.33
C PRO A 114 -15.06 -8.64 -28.24
N LYS A 115 -13.99 -9.40 -28.51
CA LYS A 115 -13.39 -10.36 -27.56
C LYS A 115 -13.12 -9.70 -26.20
N THR A 116 -12.62 -8.46 -26.21
CA THR A 116 -12.37 -7.65 -25.01
C THR A 116 -13.63 -7.40 -24.19
N THR A 117 -14.74 -7.04 -24.83
CA THR A 117 -16.03 -6.79 -24.17
C THR A 117 -16.56 -8.06 -23.52
N ARG A 118 -16.46 -9.21 -24.19
CA ARG A 118 -16.87 -10.51 -23.62
C ARG A 118 -16.05 -10.89 -22.39
N ILE A 119 -14.74 -10.67 -22.43
CA ILE A 119 -13.85 -10.89 -21.29
C ILE A 119 -14.29 -10.03 -20.10
N VAL A 120 -14.53 -8.73 -20.31
CA VAL A 120 -14.93 -7.80 -19.25
C VAL A 120 -16.29 -8.18 -18.67
N LEU A 121 -17.27 -8.55 -19.52
CA LEU A 121 -18.58 -9.03 -19.06
C LEU A 121 -18.46 -10.29 -18.22
N HIS A 122 -17.63 -11.24 -18.65
CA HIS A 122 -17.41 -12.46 -17.88
C HIS A 122 -16.78 -12.17 -16.53
N ARG A 123 -15.73 -11.35 -16.46
CA ARG A 123 -15.09 -10.93 -15.21
C ARG A 123 -16.05 -10.16 -14.31
N PHE A 124 -16.92 -9.32 -14.86
CA PHE A 124 -17.98 -8.67 -14.10
C PHE A 124 -18.89 -9.70 -13.43
N VAL A 125 -19.39 -10.68 -14.20
CA VAL A 125 -20.26 -11.75 -13.67
C VAL A 125 -19.57 -12.51 -12.52
N VAL A 126 -18.34 -12.95 -12.74
CA VAL A 126 -17.58 -13.73 -11.74
C VAL A 126 -17.34 -12.89 -10.48
N SER A 127 -17.00 -11.61 -10.62
CA SER A 127 -16.79 -10.70 -9.49
C SER A 127 -18.08 -10.46 -8.68
N VAL A 128 -19.24 -10.30 -9.35
CA VAL A 128 -20.54 -10.15 -8.67
C VAL A 128 -20.91 -11.41 -7.90
N ILE A 129 -20.73 -12.60 -8.50
CA ILE A 129 -21.03 -13.86 -7.83
C ILE A 129 -20.10 -14.06 -6.62
N GLY A 130 -18.80 -13.79 -6.78
CA GLY A 130 -17.83 -13.85 -5.69
C GLY A 130 -18.15 -12.86 -4.56
N HIS A 131 -18.62 -11.65 -4.88
CA HIS A 131 -19.07 -10.69 -3.88
C HIS A 131 -20.32 -11.16 -3.13
N ALA A 132 -21.29 -11.73 -3.84
CA ALA A 132 -22.49 -12.32 -3.25
C ALA A 132 -22.14 -13.46 -2.28
N GLU A 133 -21.17 -14.30 -2.64
CA GLU A 133 -20.68 -15.39 -1.78
C GLU A 133 -20.03 -14.87 -0.51
N VAL A 134 -19.11 -13.92 -0.62
CA VAL A 134 -18.49 -13.26 0.55
C VAL A 134 -19.53 -12.59 1.43
N THR A 135 -20.53 -11.92 0.84
CA THR A 135 -21.61 -11.27 1.59
C THR A 135 -22.46 -12.28 2.37
N ARG A 136 -22.73 -13.46 1.77
CA ARG A 136 -23.38 -14.57 2.50
C ARG A 136 -22.52 -15.08 3.65
N MET A 137 -21.22 -15.30 3.43
CA MET A 137 -20.31 -15.72 4.50
C MET A 137 -20.24 -14.71 5.66
N ILE A 138 -20.41 -13.41 5.37
CA ILE A 138 -20.49 -12.37 6.41
C ILE A 138 -21.82 -12.46 7.16
N ARG A 139 -22.93 -12.71 6.45
CA ARG A 139 -24.28 -12.76 7.03
C ARG A 139 -24.53 -14.06 7.80
N ASP A 140 -24.15 -15.19 7.23
CA ASP A 140 -24.41 -16.53 7.73
C ASP A 140 -23.22 -17.01 8.58
N GLN A 141 -22.90 -16.29 9.67
CA GLN A 141 -21.76 -16.62 10.54
C GLN A 141 -21.88 -18.08 11.02
N PRO A 142 -20.85 -18.95 10.82
CA PRO A 142 -20.83 -20.23 11.50
C PRO A 142 -20.79 -20.01 13.01
N GLU A 143 -21.59 -20.78 13.77
CA GLU A 143 -21.48 -20.76 15.22
C GLU A 143 -20.04 -21.16 15.61
N PRO A 144 -19.47 -20.58 16.69
CA PRO A 144 -18.09 -20.82 17.10
C PRO A 144 -17.95 -22.19 17.77
N ASN A 145 -18.16 -23.26 17.04
CA ASN A 145 -18.17 -24.62 17.59
C ASN A 145 -17.12 -25.58 17.03
N ASP A 146 -16.25 -25.14 16.14
CA ASP A 146 -15.12 -25.96 15.71
C ASP A 146 -13.86 -25.58 16.48
N LEU A 147 -13.65 -26.28 17.61
CA LEU A 147 -12.40 -26.29 18.38
C LEU A 147 -11.21 -26.89 17.59
N ASP A 148 -11.46 -27.39 16.39
CA ASP A 148 -10.49 -28.02 15.49
C ASP A 148 -10.04 -27.12 14.33
N ASP A 149 -10.52 -25.88 14.23
CA ASP A 149 -10.02 -24.94 13.23
C ASP A 149 -8.56 -24.55 13.53
N PRO A 150 -7.67 -24.61 12.53
CA PRO A 150 -6.30 -24.14 12.72
C PRO A 150 -6.30 -22.68 13.16
N PRO A 151 -5.36 -22.26 14.02
CA PRO A 151 -5.33 -20.91 14.55
C PRO A 151 -5.33 -19.91 13.40
N GLU A 152 -6.28 -18.96 13.43
CA GLU A 152 -6.41 -17.90 12.43
C GLU A 152 -5.07 -17.17 12.25
N GLU A 153 -4.61 -17.13 11.00
CA GLU A 153 -3.39 -16.39 10.66
C GLU A 153 -3.60 -14.90 10.99
N PRO A 154 -2.73 -14.26 11.81
CA PRO A 154 -2.91 -12.87 12.19
C PRO A 154 -2.97 -11.97 10.95
N PHE A 155 -4.07 -11.29 10.74
CA PHE A 155 -4.27 -10.36 9.65
C PHE A 155 -4.58 -8.97 10.18
N ASP A 156 -3.63 -8.04 10.01
CA ASP A 156 -3.74 -6.64 10.39
C ASP A 156 -3.64 -5.81 9.10
N PRO A 157 -4.77 -5.48 8.45
CA PRO A 157 -4.76 -4.78 7.17
C PRO A 157 -4.20 -3.37 7.32
N ALA A 158 -3.36 -2.96 6.38
CA ALA A 158 -2.96 -1.57 6.27
C ALA A 158 -4.14 -0.73 5.79
N VAL A 159 -4.78 0.01 6.69
CA VAL A 159 -5.84 0.95 6.32
C VAL A 159 -5.23 2.16 5.62
N THR A 160 -5.49 2.28 4.31
CA THR A 160 -5.04 3.43 3.51
C THR A 160 -6.18 4.42 3.39
N LEU A 161 -6.03 5.58 4.00
CA LEU A 161 -6.98 6.67 3.82
C LEU A 161 -6.74 7.40 2.49
N SER A 162 -7.80 7.66 1.76
CA SER A 162 -7.78 8.46 0.54
C SER A 162 -7.36 9.90 0.86
N GLY A 163 -6.13 10.27 0.51
CA GLY A 163 -5.55 11.61 0.72
C GLY A 163 -5.03 11.89 2.13
N GLY A 164 -4.93 10.91 3.01
CA GLY A 164 -4.58 11.13 4.39
C GLY A 164 -3.62 10.15 5.03
N TRP A 165 -3.31 10.46 6.22
CA TRP A 165 -2.37 9.82 7.11
C TRP A 165 -3.15 9.09 8.22
N LEU A 166 -2.81 7.85 8.51
CA LEU A 166 -3.29 7.16 9.69
C LEU A 166 -2.16 6.92 10.68
N PRO A 167 -2.41 7.14 11.98
CA PRO A 167 -1.43 6.85 13.03
C PRO A 167 -1.08 5.36 13.19
N GLY A 168 -1.77 4.44 12.55
CA GLY A 168 -1.55 2.99 12.68
C GLY A 168 -0.64 2.34 11.62
N SER A 169 -0.29 3.04 10.52
CA SER A 169 0.62 2.54 9.48
C SER A 169 2.08 2.37 9.93
N GLN A 170 2.36 2.59 11.20
CA GLN A 170 3.68 2.48 11.83
C GLN A 170 4.22 1.05 11.85
N LYS A 171 3.36 0.04 11.97
CA LYS A 171 3.77 -1.38 12.06
C LYS A 171 4.45 -1.88 10.79
N VAL A 172 4.02 -1.41 9.62
CA VAL A 172 4.55 -1.83 8.32
C VAL A 172 6.01 -1.39 8.10
N SER A 173 6.36 -0.16 8.52
CA SER A 173 7.74 0.33 8.44
C SER A 173 8.67 -0.35 9.46
N ALA A 174 8.12 -0.77 10.59
CA ALA A 174 8.86 -1.44 11.65
C ALA A 174 9.25 -2.88 11.26
N THR A 175 8.35 -3.62 10.65
CA THR A 175 8.59 -5.01 10.22
C THR A 175 9.62 -5.09 9.08
N ALA A 176 9.54 -4.18 8.11
CA ALA A 176 10.48 -4.13 6.99
C ALA A 176 11.91 -3.76 7.38
N SER A 177 12.13 -3.15 8.55
CA SER A 177 13.47 -2.77 9.02
C SER A 177 14.22 -3.89 9.75
N THR A 178 13.55 -4.99 10.11
CA THR A 178 14.11 -6.04 10.97
C THR A 178 15.02 -7.03 10.22
N GLU A 179 14.88 -7.16 8.89
CA GLU A 179 15.59 -8.20 8.12
C GLU A 179 16.81 -7.71 7.31
N ALA A 180 17.09 -6.41 7.27
CA ALA A 180 18.12 -5.86 6.40
C ALA A 180 19.45 -5.65 7.09
N GLY A 181 20.43 -6.54 6.92
CA GLY A 181 21.78 -6.18 7.29
C GLY A 181 22.86 -7.24 7.19
N ALA A 182 24.06 -6.83 6.79
CA ALA A 182 25.27 -7.65 6.78
C ALA A 182 26.54 -6.85 7.13
N ARG A 183 26.56 -6.22 8.31
CA ARG A 183 27.82 -5.77 8.96
C ARG A 183 27.77 -6.11 10.43
N TRP A 184 28.94 -6.10 11.14
CA TRP A 184 29.00 -6.49 12.56
C TRP A 184 28.01 -5.70 13.45
N ILE A 185 27.69 -4.44 13.09
CA ILE A 185 26.65 -3.60 13.72
C ILE A 185 25.24 -4.13 13.37
N ASP A 186 25.07 -4.78 12.22
CA ASP A 186 23.82 -5.38 11.77
C ASP A 186 23.55 -6.77 12.39
N ARG A 187 24.57 -7.38 13.06
CA ARG A 187 24.41 -8.64 13.82
C ARG A 187 23.67 -8.43 15.15
N VAL A 188 23.64 -7.21 15.66
CA VAL A 188 22.76 -6.85 16.76
C VAL A 188 21.40 -6.52 16.14
N ARG A 189 20.51 -7.51 16.05
CA ARG A 189 19.10 -7.33 15.64
C ARG A 189 18.38 -6.44 16.67
N LEU A 190 18.61 -5.13 16.59
CA LEU A 190 17.91 -4.17 17.41
C LEU A 190 16.50 -4.01 16.85
N GLU A 191 15.51 -4.24 17.68
CA GLU A 191 14.14 -3.88 17.37
C GLU A 191 14.04 -2.41 16.94
N PRO A 192 13.13 -2.05 16.03
CA PRO A 192 12.99 -0.67 15.54
C PRO A 192 12.87 0.36 16.66
N TYR A 193 12.16 0.01 17.73
CA TYR A 193 12.02 0.86 18.91
C TYR A 193 13.34 1.05 19.67
N ALA A 194 14.11 0.00 19.88
CA ALA A 194 15.41 0.07 20.54
C ALA A 194 16.37 0.96 19.76
N ARG A 195 16.36 0.89 18.44
CA ARG A 195 17.15 1.75 17.57
C ARG A 195 16.77 3.22 17.71
N VAL A 196 15.49 3.56 17.62
CA VAL A 196 15.00 4.93 17.76
C VAL A 196 15.34 5.46 19.16
N THR A 197 15.21 4.63 20.19
CA THR A 197 15.57 4.98 21.57
C THR A 197 17.06 5.31 21.70
N ILE A 198 17.94 4.49 21.11
CA ILE A 198 19.40 4.75 21.13
C ILE A 198 19.71 6.05 20.38
N GLN A 199 19.16 6.22 19.17
CA GLN A 199 19.35 7.45 18.39
C GLN A 199 18.86 8.68 19.16
N MET A 200 17.68 8.61 19.75
CA MET A 200 17.10 9.70 20.54
C MET A 200 17.95 10.03 21.77
N THR A 201 18.43 9.02 22.51
CA THR A 201 19.29 9.21 23.66
C THR A 201 20.59 9.90 23.27
N VAL A 202 21.27 9.42 22.22
CA VAL A 202 22.51 10.03 21.70
C VAL A 202 22.27 11.47 21.25
N ALA A 203 21.18 11.71 20.51
CA ALA A 203 20.83 13.04 20.00
C ALA A 203 20.50 14.02 21.13
N VAL A 204 19.71 13.60 22.12
CA VAL A 204 19.38 14.44 23.29
C VAL A 204 20.63 14.75 24.11
N THR A 205 21.47 13.77 24.37
CA THR A 205 22.76 13.99 25.08
C THR A 205 23.65 14.96 24.30
N GLY A 206 23.77 14.79 22.99
CA GLY A 206 24.49 15.72 22.12
C GLY A 206 23.90 17.14 22.13
N ALA A 207 22.56 17.26 22.12
CA ALA A 207 21.90 18.56 22.21
C ALA A 207 22.10 19.26 23.56
N ILE A 208 22.14 18.50 24.66
CA ILE A 208 22.50 19.05 26.00
C ILE A 208 23.91 19.58 25.98
N ILE A 209 24.88 18.79 25.50
CA ILE A 209 26.30 19.19 25.50
C ILE A 209 26.50 20.43 24.62
N VAL A 210 26.05 20.39 23.34
CA VAL A 210 26.29 21.50 22.42
C VAL A 210 25.46 22.72 22.79
N GLY A 211 24.19 22.56 23.19
CA GLY A 211 23.33 23.65 23.65
C GLY A 211 23.86 24.33 24.91
N SER A 212 24.37 23.59 25.89
CA SER A 212 24.95 24.16 27.11
C SER A 212 26.22 24.97 26.84
N LEU A 213 26.97 24.68 25.78
CA LEU A 213 28.10 25.49 25.35
C LEU A 213 27.68 26.86 24.80
N VAL A 214 26.48 26.95 24.21
CA VAL A 214 25.93 28.19 23.64
C VAL A 214 25.18 28.98 24.72
N SER A 215 24.34 28.30 25.51
CA SER A 215 23.57 28.94 26.57
C SER A 215 23.37 27.96 27.75
N PRO A 216 24.15 28.04 28.81
CA PRO A 216 24.03 27.18 29.99
C PRO A 216 22.65 27.24 30.66
N GLN A 217 21.95 28.35 30.53
CA GLN A 217 20.64 28.56 31.16
C GLN A 217 19.45 28.17 30.29
N ARG A 218 19.62 28.08 28.94
CA ARG A 218 18.49 27.92 27.99
C ARG A 218 18.66 26.79 26.97
N PHE A 219 19.65 25.89 27.17
CA PHE A 219 19.91 24.72 26.31
C PHE A 219 18.70 23.81 26.08
N TYR A 220 17.68 23.90 26.93
CA TYR A 220 16.45 23.12 26.81
C TYR A 220 15.71 23.34 25.47
N TRP A 221 15.93 24.46 24.80
CA TRP A 221 15.36 24.69 23.45
C TRP A 221 15.98 23.74 22.41
N ALA A 222 17.29 23.50 22.50
CA ALA A 222 17.96 22.52 21.65
C ALA A 222 17.46 21.11 21.94
N VAL A 223 17.27 20.77 23.22
CA VAL A 223 16.73 19.48 23.64
C VAL A 223 15.30 19.26 23.12
N ILE A 224 14.42 20.25 23.28
CA ILE A 224 13.04 20.19 22.77
C ILE A 224 13.04 20.07 21.23
N ALA A 225 13.93 20.79 20.54
CA ALA A 225 14.03 20.72 19.09
C ALA A 225 14.45 19.31 18.64
N THR A 226 15.42 18.71 19.31
CA THR A 226 15.88 17.36 19.07
C THR A 226 14.78 16.33 19.34
N PHE A 227 14.16 16.36 20.52
CA PHE A 227 13.10 15.45 20.92
C PHE A 227 11.94 15.43 19.94
N VAL A 228 11.41 16.61 19.59
CA VAL A 228 10.28 16.73 18.68
C VAL A 228 10.62 16.27 17.26
N THR A 229 11.89 16.29 16.85
CA THR A 229 12.33 15.74 15.57
C THR A 229 12.10 14.23 15.48
N PHE A 230 12.30 13.49 16.56
CA PHE A 230 12.07 12.05 16.60
C PHE A 230 10.59 11.68 16.77
N LEU A 231 9.77 12.56 17.32
CA LEU A 231 8.37 12.28 17.59
C LEU A 231 7.57 12.14 16.29
N GLY A 232 7.01 10.95 16.04
CA GLY A 232 6.13 10.69 14.87
C GLY A 232 6.82 10.73 13.50
N ALA A 233 8.16 10.64 13.45
CA ALA A 233 8.91 10.50 12.20
C ALA A 233 9.51 9.09 12.12
N HIS A 234 9.24 8.38 11.02
CA HIS A 234 9.53 6.94 10.89
C HIS A 234 10.78 6.65 10.04
N ASN A 235 11.31 7.65 9.34
CA ASN A 235 12.51 7.49 8.53
C ASN A 235 13.38 8.74 8.55
N ALA A 236 14.66 8.56 8.22
CA ALA A 236 15.67 9.62 8.23
C ALA A 236 15.26 10.85 7.39
N THR A 237 14.64 10.63 6.23
CA THR A 237 14.21 11.71 5.32
C THR A 237 13.10 12.55 5.94
N GLU A 238 12.12 11.92 6.62
CA GLU A 238 11.06 12.65 7.33
C GLU A 238 11.60 13.42 8.51
N GLN A 239 12.51 12.82 9.27
CA GLN A 239 13.17 13.48 10.40
C GLN A 239 13.93 14.73 9.95
N MET A 240 14.73 14.61 8.87
CA MET A 240 15.47 15.75 8.30
C MET A 240 14.53 16.83 7.76
N ARG A 241 13.46 16.44 7.06
CA ARG A 241 12.46 17.39 6.55
C ARG A 241 11.73 18.11 7.69
N LYS A 242 11.39 17.39 8.76
CA LYS A 242 10.76 17.96 9.94
C LYS A 242 11.70 18.91 10.67
N SER A 243 13.00 18.57 10.79
CA SER A 243 14.04 19.45 11.32
C SER A 243 14.15 20.74 10.51
N ALA A 244 14.20 20.65 9.18
CA ALA A 244 14.26 21.81 8.29
C ALA A 244 13.03 22.72 8.44
N TYR A 245 11.82 22.14 8.45
CA TYR A 245 10.59 22.90 8.66
C TYR A 245 10.52 23.54 10.04
N ARG A 246 11.10 22.91 11.06
CA ARG A 246 11.17 23.47 12.39
C ARG A 246 12.08 24.73 12.42
N VAL A 247 13.27 24.64 11.84
CA VAL A 247 14.18 25.80 11.74
C VAL A 247 13.55 26.93 10.93
N LEU A 248 12.96 26.61 9.77
CA LEU A 248 12.29 27.60 8.92
C LEU A 248 11.10 28.26 9.63
N GLY A 249 10.25 27.44 10.28
CA GLY A 249 9.10 27.96 11.04
C GLY A 249 9.52 28.83 12.23
N THR A 250 10.62 28.45 12.94
CA THR A 250 11.18 29.27 13.99
C THR A 250 11.75 30.59 13.46
N LEU A 251 12.45 30.57 12.32
CA LEU A 251 12.97 31.78 11.67
C LEU A 251 11.84 32.76 11.32
N ILE A 252 10.80 32.27 10.63
CA ILE A 252 9.64 33.10 10.26
C ILE A 252 8.93 33.59 11.53
N GLY A 253 8.77 32.71 12.53
CA GLY A 253 8.13 33.05 13.79
C GLY A 253 8.90 34.06 14.62
N VAL A 254 10.24 34.04 14.58
CA VAL A 254 11.10 35.07 15.22
C VAL A 254 10.92 36.38 14.54
N LEU A 255 10.99 36.46 13.20
CA LEU A 255 10.80 37.68 12.45
C LEU A 255 9.43 38.32 12.73
N LEU A 256 8.36 37.53 12.65
CA LEU A 256 7.00 38.01 12.95
C LEU A 256 6.87 38.39 14.44
N GLY A 257 7.45 37.58 15.34
CA GLY A 257 7.41 37.81 16.78
C GLY A 257 8.08 39.12 17.19
N VAL A 258 9.25 39.46 16.64
CA VAL A 258 9.95 40.73 16.87
C VAL A 258 9.10 41.92 16.36
N VAL A 259 8.60 41.84 15.13
CA VAL A 259 7.77 42.93 14.58
C VAL A 259 6.52 43.15 15.43
N LEU A 260 5.80 42.06 15.77
CA LEU A 260 4.58 42.18 16.58
C LEU A 260 4.86 42.65 18.02
N ALA A 261 5.99 42.25 18.61
CA ALA A 261 6.38 42.73 19.93
C ALA A 261 6.62 44.24 19.96
N HIS A 262 7.29 44.78 18.95
CA HIS A 262 7.53 46.22 18.86
C HIS A 262 6.28 47.03 18.50
N VAL A 263 5.37 46.46 17.67
CA VAL A 263 4.13 47.15 17.26
C VAL A 263 3.08 47.15 18.38
N ILE A 264 2.96 46.04 19.13
CA ILE A 264 1.91 45.87 20.15
C ILE A 264 2.37 46.41 21.50
N GLY A 265 3.68 46.28 21.80
CA GLY A 265 4.24 46.65 23.10
C GLY A 265 3.53 45.95 24.26
N ASP A 266 3.33 46.67 25.37
CA ASP A 266 2.77 46.10 26.60
C ASP A 266 1.25 45.95 26.60
N ASN A 267 0.58 46.07 25.45
CA ASN A 267 -0.86 45.97 25.37
C ASN A 267 -1.33 44.49 25.51
N THR A 268 -1.64 44.09 26.74
CA THR A 268 -2.03 42.71 27.09
C THR A 268 -3.22 42.22 26.28
N ARG A 269 -4.22 43.04 25.99
CA ARG A 269 -5.41 42.60 25.24
C ARG A 269 -5.06 42.25 23.80
N LEU A 270 -4.26 43.06 23.12
CA LEU A 270 -3.80 42.79 21.77
C LEU A 270 -2.86 41.60 21.73
N SER A 271 -1.98 41.44 22.70
CA SER A 271 -1.10 40.28 22.81
C SER A 271 -1.89 38.96 22.91
N ILE A 272 -2.96 38.92 23.73
CA ILE A 272 -3.82 37.75 23.85
C ILE A 272 -4.50 37.43 22.52
N VAL A 273 -5.03 38.45 21.82
CA VAL A 273 -5.64 38.23 20.49
C VAL A 273 -4.63 37.68 19.50
N VAL A 274 -3.41 38.22 19.46
CA VAL A 274 -2.36 37.75 18.55
C VAL A 274 -1.94 36.30 18.91
N ILE A 275 -1.83 35.96 20.17
CA ILE A 275 -1.55 34.58 20.61
C ILE A 275 -2.62 33.62 20.08
N LEU A 276 -3.91 33.95 20.29
CA LEU A 276 -5.02 33.11 19.83
C LEU A 276 -5.06 32.96 18.31
N VAL A 277 -4.85 34.06 17.57
CA VAL A 277 -4.80 34.06 16.11
C VAL A 277 -3.61 33.25 15.60
N ALA A 278 -2.43 33.43 16.18
CA ALA A 278 -1.22 32.70 15.80
C ALA A 278 -1.35 31.17 16.04
N LEU A 279 -1.93 30.78 17.16
CA LEU A 279 -2.20 29.37 17.45
C LEU A 279 -3.29 28.80 16.53
N PHE A 280 -4.37 29.54 16.30
CA PHE A 280 -5.43 29.11 15.40
C PHE A 280 -4.89 28.85 13.98
N PHE A 281 -4.19 29.82 13.38
CA PHE A 281 -3.63 29.62 12.05
C PHE A 281 -2.49 28.60 12.03
N GLY A 282 -1.69 28.51 13.08
CA GLY A 282 -0.65 27.49 13.24
C GLY A 282 -1.21 26.08 13.18
N ILE A 283 -2.30 25.81 13.91
CA ILE A 283 -2.98 24.50 13.94
C ILE A 283 -3.78 24.28 12.65
N TYR A 284 -4.51 25.28 12.17
CA TYR A 284 -5.30 25.18 10.95
C TYR A 284 -4.45 24.84 9.72
N LEU A 285 -3.28 25.50 9.60
CA LEU A 285 -2.35 25.28 8.48
C LEU A 285 -1.38 24.12 8.73
N LEU A 286 -1.43 23.43 9.85
CA LEU A 286 -0.60 22.26 10.14
C LEU A 286 -0.74 21.17 9.06
N ARG A 287 -1.94 21.02 8.47
CA ARG A 287 -2.21 20.09 7.36
C ARG A 287 -1.42 20.44 6.08
N VAL A 288 -1.07 21.71 5.90
CA VAL A 288 -0.29 22.19 4.75
C VAL A 288 1.21 22.00 5.02
N SER A 289 1.68 22.48 6.18
CA SER A 289 3.07 22.31 6.59
C SER A 289 3.24 22.45 8.10
N TYR A 290 4.09 21.59 8.65
CA TYR A 290 4.53 21.65 10.05
C TYR A 290 5.17 23.01 10.41
N ALA A 291 5.79 23.70 9.44
CA ALA A 291 6.40 25.00 9.66
C ALA A 291 5.41 26.05 10.19
N PHE A 292 4.15 26.04 9.74
CA PHE A 292 3.13 26.98 10.20
C PHE A 292 2.82 26.83 11.69
N MET A 293 2.74 25.59 12.18
CA MET A 293 2.54 25.34 13.61
C MET A 293 3.72 25.88 14.44
N VAL A 294 4.95 25.64 13.97
CA VAL A 294 6.16 26.14 14.65
C VAL A 294 6.19 27.66 14.64
N THR A 295 5.83 28.30 13.53
CA THR A 295 5.69 29.75 13.43
C THR A 295 4.68 30.29 14.45
N GLY A 296 3.49 29.69 14.54
CA GLY A 296 2.43 30.09 15.48
C GLY A 296 2.91 29.98 16.94
N ILE A 297 3.55 28.86 17.32
CA ILE A 297 4.10 28.67 18.65
C ILE A 297 5.21 29.70 18.95
N THR A 298 6.05 30.03 17.97
CA THR A 298 7.14 30.98 18.16
C THR A 298 6.62 32.41 18.34
N VAL A 299 5.60 32.83 17.59
CA VAL A 299 4.91 34.12 17.78
C VAL A 299 4.21 34.18 19.14
N MET A 300 3.52 33.10 19.53
CA MET A 300 2.92 33.00 20.88
C MET A 300 3.95 33.23 21.97
N LEU A 301 5.09 32.56 21.89
CA LEU A 301 6.15 32.70 22.91
C LEU A 301 6.80 34.08 22.90
N ALA A 302 6.97 34.73 21.73
CA ALA A 302 7.45 36.09 21.66
C ALA A 302 6.51 37.04 22.42
N GLN A 303 5.19 36.94 22.20
CA GLN A 303 4.21 37.76 22.91
C GLN A 303 4.17 37.46 24.42
N LEU A 304 4.34 36.18 24.80
CA LEU A 304 4.40 35.78 26.19
C LEU A 304 5.62 36.41 26.91
N TYR A 305 6.78 36.44 26.25
CA TYR A 305 7.97 37.11 26.80
C TYR A 305 7.78 38.60 26.98
N VAL A 306 7.04 39.28 26.06
CA VAL A 306 6.68 40.72 26.23
C VAL A 306 5.86 40.89 27.51
N GLN A 307 4.85 40.05 27.73
CA GLN A 307 3.98 40.15 28.91
C GLN A 307 4.71 39.82 30.24
N LEU A 308 5.78 39.01 30.19
CA LEU A 308 6.61 38.68 31.33
C LEU A 308 7.75 39.68 31.59
N ASN A 309 7.84 40.76 30.78
CA ASN A 309 8.97 41.70 30.80
C ASN A 309 10.34 41.04 30.59
N GLU A 310 10.38 39.88 29.93
CA GLU A 310 11.61 39.14 29.59
C GLU A 310 11.99 39.23 28.11
N PHE A 311 11.24 40.03 27.34
CA PHE A 311 11.46 40.14 25.90
C PHE A 311 12.78 40.82 25.58
N SER A 312 13.56 40.21 24.70
CA SER A 312 14.68 40.85 24.01
C SER A 312 14.86 40.17 22.63
N ASP A 313 15.29 40.95 21.64
CA ASP A 313 15.59 40.44 20.31
C ASP A 313 16.69 39.36 20.37
N ALA A 314 17.67 39.55 21.25
CA ALA A 314 18.72 38.56 21.49
C ALA A 314 18.17 37.24 22.00
N LEU A 315 17.10 37.26 22.79
CA LEU A 315 16.45 36.03 23.30
C LEU A 315 15.81 35.22 22.18
N LEU A 316 15.13 35.89 21.24
CA LEU A 316 14.51 35.22 20.09
C LEU A 316 15.56 34.71 19.10
N LEU A 317 16.67 35.42 18.91
CA LEU A 317 17.80 34.96 18.11
C LEU A 317 18.49 33.73 18.75
N LEU A 318 18.69 33.76 20.08
CA LEU A 318 19.20 32.61 20.82
C LEU A 318 18.30 31.38 20.64
N ARG A 319 16.98 31.56 20.72
CA ARG A 319 16.01 30.48 20.44
C ARG A 319 16.15 29.90 19.03
N LEU A 320 16.37 30.73 18.03
CA LEU A 320 16.61 30.26 16.66
C LEU A 320 17.91 29.45 16.59
N ALA A 321 18.98 29.93 17.20
CA ALA A 321 20.26 29.25 17.25
C ALA A 321 20.16 27.88 17.96
N GLU A 322 19.55 27.82 19.13
CA GLU A 322 19.32 26.59 19.89
C GLU A 322 18.44 25.60 19.10
N THR A 323 17.39 26.09 18.44
CA THR A 323 16.55 25.25 17.57
C THR A 323 17.35 24.68 16.40
N ALA A 324 18.20 25.48 15.77
CA ALA A 324 19.07 25.04 14.67
C ALA A 324 20.10 24.01 15.14
N ILE A 325 20.70 24.20 16.32
CA ILE A 325 21.62 23.25 16.95
C ILE A 325 20.91 21.93 17.20
N GLY A 326 19.76 21.95 17.87
CA GLY A 326 19.00 20.72 18.15
C GLY A 326 18.60 19.98 16.87
N ALA A 327 18.16 20.70 15.83
CA ALA A 327 17.84 20.15 14.53
C ALA A 327 19.07 19.55 13.82
N ALA A 328 20.23 20.20 13.91
CA ALA A 328 21.48 19.72 13.33
C ALA A 328 21.97 18.45 14.05
N VAL A 329 22.02 18.46 15.39
CA VAL A 329 22.42 17.30 16.19
C VAL A 329 21.50 16.11 15.92
N ALA A 330 20.17 16.31 15.89
CA ALA A 330 19.22 15.27 15.55
C ALA A 330 19.47 14.69 14.14
N SER A 331 19.65 15.56 13.14
CA SER A 331 19.91 15.15 11.77
C SER A 331 21.22 14.38 11.61
N LEU A 332 22.30 14.84 12.26
CA LEU A 332 23.59 14.15 12.27
C LEU A 332 23.49 12.78 12.95
N THR A 333 22.80 12.71 14.09
CA THR A 333 22.59 11.43 14.78
C THR A 333 21.85 10.43 13.88
N VAL A 334 20.79 10.84 13.20
CA VAL A 334 20.04 9.97 12.29
C VAL A 334 20.89 9.50 11.11
N LEU A 335 21.80 10.32 10.62
CA LEU A 335 22.68 9.98 9.50
C LEU A 335 23.83 9.04 9.89
N PHE A 336 24.37 9.19 11.11
CA PHE A 336 25.60 8.50 11.51
C PHE A 336 25.40 7.42 12.57
N VAL A 337 24.38 7.55 13.43
CA VAL A 337 24.09 6.58 14.48
C VAL A 337 23.05 5.60 13.98
N LEU A 338 23.44 4.35 13.72
CA LEU A 338 22.56 3.27 13.24
C LEU A 338 21.67 3.68 12.03
N PRO A 339 22.23 4.19 10.93
CA PRO A 339 21.42 4.70 9.80
C PRO A 339 20.61 3.57 9.14
N VAL A 340 19.31 3.80 8.88
CA VAL A 340 18.49 2.92 8.04
C VAL A 340 18.70 3.32 6.59
N ARG A 341 19.29 2.44 5.80
CA ARG A 341 19.44 2.69 4.37
C ARG A 341 18.09 2.42 3.66
N ILE A 342 17.47 3.45 3.11
CA ILE A 342 16.20 3.33 2.36
C ILE A 342 16.28 2.23 1.29
N ARG A 343 17.44 2.06 0.65
CA ARG A 343 17.65 0.98 -0.33
C ARG A 343 17.43 -0.42 0.26
N GLN A 344 17.85 -0.65 1.50
CA GLN A 344 17.68 -1.94 2.18
C GLN A 344 16.20 -2.18 2.54
N VAL A 345 15.51 -1.16 3.07
CA VAL A 345 14.07 -1.26 3.39
C VAL A 345 13.26 -1.56 2.12
N VAL A 346 13.56 -0.86 1.01
CA VAL A 346 12.90 -1.12 -0.28
C VAL A 346 13.23 -2.52 -0.79
N ALA A 347 14.49 -2.97 -0.67
CA ALA A 347 14.89 -4.30 -1.12
C ALA A 347 14.15 -5.41 -0.33
N VAL A 348 14.04 -5.26 0.99
CA VAL A 348 13.27 -6.20 1.84
C VAL A 348 11.80 -6.22 1.42
N ALA A 349 11.15 -5.04 1.34
CA ALA A 349 9.74 -4.95 0.96
C ALA A 349 9.49 -5.49 -0.47
N THR A 350 10.44 -5.31 -1.39
CA THR A 350 10.34 -5.88 -2.76
C THR A 350 10.41 -7.41 -2.73
N ARG A 351 11.31 -7.98 -1.92
CA ARG A 351 11.41 -9.45 -1.77
C ARG A 351 10.14 -10.05 -1.20
N GLU A 352 9.61 -9.45 -0.15
CA GLU A 352 8.36 -9.93 0.47
C GLU A 352 7.20 -9.85 -0.52
N HIS A 353 7.11 -8.76 -1.30
CA HIS A 353 6.11 -8.66 -2.36
C HIS A 353 6.28 -9.74 -3.44
N LEU A 354 7.50 -9.99 -3.89
CA LEU A 354 7.78 -11.03 -4.90
C LEU A 354 7.50 -12.44 -4.37
N ARG A 355 7.83 -12.74 -3.11
CA ARG A 355 7.53 -14.03 -2.47
C ARG A 355 6.02 -14.25 -2.31
N ALA A 356 5.29 -13.23 -1.87
CA ALA A 356 3.84 -13.31 -1.76
C ALA A 356 3.17 -13.45 -3.15
N LEU A 357 3.73 -12.84 -4.18
CA LEU A 357 3.27 -13.01 -5.57
C LEU A 357 3.53 -14.44 -6.07
N ASP A 358 4.70 -14.98 -5.78
CA ASP A 358 5.06 -16.36 -6.10
C ASP A 358 4.09 -17.35 -5.47
N GLU A 359 3.78 -17.16 -4.19
CA GLU A 359 2.82 -17.99 -3.47
C GLU A 359 1.44 -17.98 -4.13
N VAL A 360 0.90 -16.81 -4.50
CA VAL A 360 -0.37 -16.72 -5.22
C VAL A 360 -0.31 -17.43 -6.56
N ALA A 361 0.78 -17.25 -7.32
CA ALA A 361 0.92 -17.85 -8.65
C ALA A 361 1.02 -19.38 -8.60
N VAL A 362 1.80 -19.91 -7.64
CA VAL A 362 1.97 -21.36 -7.44
C VAL A 362 0.65 -22.00 -6.99
N GLN A 363 0.01 -21.47 -5.95
CA GLN A 363 -1.26 -21.99 -5.45
C GLN A 363 -2.38 -21.91 -6.50
N ALA A 364 -2.41 -20.85 -7.30
CA ALA A 364 -3.36 -20.71 -8.39
C ALA A 364 -3.12 -21.76 -9.50
N ALA A 365 -1.87 -21.99 -9.87
CA ALA A 365 -1.52 -23.02 -10.85
C ALA A 365 -1.89 -24.43 -10.35
N GLU A 366 -1.63 -24.73 -9.09
CA GLU A 366 -2.03 -26.00 -8.45
C GLU A 366 -3.54 -26.17 -8.45
N ARG A 367 -4.30 -25.14 -8.05
CA ARG A 367 -5.77 -25.18 -8.03
C ARG A 367 -6.40 -25.33 -9.41
N LEU A 368 -5.75 -24.81 -10.46
CA LEU A 368 -6.17 -25.02 -11.84
C LEU A 368 -5.93 -26.47 -12.30
N CYS A 369 -4.89 -27.13 -11.79
CA CYS A 369 -4.60 -28.52 -12.07
C CYS A 369 -5.54 -29.46 -11.30
N GLU A 370 -5.71 -29.22 -10.01
CA GLU A 370 -6.50 -30.05 -9.10
C GLU A 370 -7.45 -29.15 -8.28
N PRO A 371 -8.72 -29.05 -8.65
CA PRO A 371 -9.71 -28.31 -7.88
C PRO A 371 -9.93 -29.02 -6.54
N GLY A 372 -9.33 -28.50 -5.49
CA GLY A 372 -9.49 -28.99 -4.12
C GLY A 372 -10.17 -27.96 -3.22
N PRO A 373 -10.86 -28.37 -2.13
CA PRO A 373 -11.48 -27.46 -1.19
C PRO A 373 -10.48 -26.65 -0.36
N ASP A 374 -9.24 -27.12 -0.22
CA ASP A 374 -8.33 -26.68 0.84
C ASP A 374 -7.34 -25.57 0.46
N THR A 375 -7.33 -25.10 -0.80
CA THR A 375 -6.38 -24.04 -1.20
C THR A 375 -7.01 -22.67 -1.01
N ASP A 376 -6.79 -22.04 0.14
CA ASP A 376 -7.27 -20.66 0.39
C ASP A 376 -6.38 -19.62 -0.28
N LEU A 377 -6.58 -19.45 -1.59
CA LEU A 377 -5.94 -18.39 -2.35
C LEU A 377 -6.24 -16.97 -1.82
N ARG A 378 -7.31 -16.80 -1.04
CA ARG A 378 -7.63 -15.53 -0.41
C ARG A 378 -6.60 -15.17 0.67
N ALA A 379 -6.09 -16.18 1.43
CA ALA A 379 -5.02 -15.95 2.39
C ALA A 379 -3.73 -15.48 1.70
N ALA A 380 -3.35 -16.12 0.59
CA ALA A 380 -2.20 -15.68 -0.22
C ALA A 380 -2.41 -14.29 -0.82
N ALA A 381 -3.63 -13.96 -1.28
CA ALA A 381 -3.98 -12.63 -1.77
C ALA A 381 -3.87 -11.56 -0.66
N ARG A 382 -4.29 -11.87 0.57
CA ARG A 382 -4.14 -10.97 1.73
C ARG A 382 -2.66 -10.70 2.02
N ARG A 383 -1.80 -11.74 2.01
CA ARG A 383 -0.35 -11.58 2.18
C ARG A 383 0.28 -10.74 1.07
N LEU A 384 -0.11 -10.96 -0.18
CA LEU A 384 0.34 -10.17 -1.31
C LEU A 384 -0.06 -8.69 -1.19
N ASP A 385 -1.29 -8.43 -0.77
CA ASP A 385 -1.78 -7.06 -0.59
C ASP A 385 -1.04 -6.35 0.55
N ALA A 386 -0.84 -7.01 1.68
CA ALA A 386 -0.05 -6.49 2.80
C ALA A 386 1.40 -6.19 2.37
N ALA A 387 2.04 -7.11 1.63
CA ALA A 387 3.39 -6.92 1.12
C ALA A 387 3.48 -5.77 0.09
N TYR A 388 2.46 -5.59 -0.76
CA TYR A 388 2.38 -4.44 -1.66
C TYR A 388 2.25 -3.11 -0.93
N GLN A 389 1.42 -3.04 0.11
CA GLN A 389 1.28 -1.85 0.96
C GLN A 389 2.59 -1.52 1.68
N ALA A 390 3.29 -2.54 2.19
CA ALA A 390 4.63 -2.39 2.77
C ALA A 390 5.63 -1.79 1.77
N LEU A 391 5.62 -2.30 0.53
CA LEU A 391 6.46 -1.79 -0.56
C LEU A 391 6.11 -0.34 -0.92
N GLU A 392 4.83 -0.01 -0.99
CA GLU A 392 4.38 1.36 -1.23
C GLU A 392 4.82 2.31 -0.11
N ALA A 393 4.66 1.93 1.14
CA ALA A 393 5.11 2.70 2.30
C ALA A 393 6.63 2.92 2.29
N ALA A 394 7.42 1.86 2.02
CA ALA A 394 8.88 1.91 1.93
C ALA A 394 9.38 2.86 0.84
N THR A 395 8.66 2.98 -0.26
CA THR A 395 9.05 3.81 -1.42
C THR A 395 8.47 5.21 -1.41
N ARG A 396 7.46 5.50 -0.58
CA ARG A 396 6.83 6.82 -0.46
C ARG A 396 7.84 7.98 -0.30
N PRO A 397 8.90 7.88 0.51
CA PRO A 397 9.89 8.95 0.65
C PRO A 397 10.66 9.24 -0.65
N LEU A 398 10.72 8.28 -1.57
CA LEU A 398 11.42 8.42 -2.86
C LEU A 398 10.56 9.13 -3.91
N ARG A 399 9.23 9.22 -3.72
CA ARG A 399 8.32 9.86 -4.68
C ARG A 399 8.44 11.39 -4.71
N GLY A 400 9.00 12.01 -3.67
CA GLY A 400 9.12 13.47 -3.51
C GLY A 400 10.42 14.10 -4.02
N ARG A 401 11.28 13.39 -4.76
CA ARG A 401 12.51 13.97 -5.33
C ARG A 401 12.22 14.80 -6.55
N LEU A 402 12.87 15.97 -6.60
CA LEU A 402 12.77 17.06 -7.59
C LEU A 402 12.67 16.56 -9.04
N PRO A 403 11.82 17.19 -9.87
CA PRO A 403 11.80 16.95 -11.31
C PRO A 403 13.16 17.31 -11.91
N GLY A 404 13.80 16.38 -12.59
CA GLY A 404 15.09 16.58 -13.29
C GLY A 404 16.22 15.63 -12.92
N VAL A 405 16.06 14.76 -11.91
CA VAL A 405 17.06 13.71 -11.62
C VAL A 405 16.74 12.47 -12.46
N THR A 406 17.59 12.23 -13.44
CA THR A 406 17.59 11.10 -14.37
C THR A 406 17.50 9.74 -13.66
N GLY A 407 16.42 8.99 -13.91
CA GLY A 407 16.11 7.67 -13.35
C GLY A 407 14.64 7.30 -13.54
N GLY A 408 13.89 8.05 -14.35
CA GLY A 408 12.45 7.90 -14.53
C GLY A 408 12.03 6.53 -15.06
N GLY A 409 12.71 5.99 -16.05
CA GLY A 409 12.30 4.75 -16.73
C GLY A 409 12.29 3.52 -15.82
N LEU A 410 13.37 3.23 -15.10
CA LEU A 410 13.48 2.06 -14.21
C LEU A 410 12.43 2.10 -13.09
N ARG A 411 12.21 3.28 -12.51
CA ARG A 411 11.23 3.46 -11.43
C ARG A 411 9.81 3.27 -11.93
N GLU A 412 9.48 3.77 -13.11
CA GLU A 412 8.15 3.62 -13.71
C GLU A 412 7.89 2.16 -14.08
N GLN A 413 8.87 1.47 -14.65
CA GLN A 413 8.77 0.04 -14.99
C GLN A 413 8.63 -0.84 -13.74
N PHE A 414 9.37 -0.54 -12.68
CA PHE A 414 9.23 -1.23 -11.38
C PHE A 414 7.81 -1.09 -10.82
N TRP A 415 7.28 0.14 -10.79
CA TRP A 415 5.93 0.37 -10.29
C TRP A 415 4.85 -0.22 -11.18
N TYR A 416 5.06 -0.15 -12.49
CA TYR A 416 4.18 -0.82 -13.44
C TYR A 416 4.16 -2.33 -13.16
N ALA A 417 5.30 -2.97 -13.05
CA ALA A 417 5.39 -4.40 -12.79
C ALA A 417 4.75 -4.79 -11.45
N ALA A 418 5.04 -4.07 -10.36
CA ALA A 418 4.47 -4.34 -9.04
C ALA A 418 2.95 -4.14 -9.01
N THR A 419 2.44 -3.09 -9.65
CA THR A 419 1.00 -2.80 -9.69
C THR A 419 0.26 -3.75 -10.62
N ALA A 420 0.84 -4.05 -11.79
CA ALA A 420 0.26 -4.96 -12.78
C ALA A 420 0.21 -6.39 -12.24
N SER A 421 1.30 -6.90 -11.67
CA SER A 421 1.36 -8.26 -11.11
C SER A 421 0.37 -8.43 -9.95
N ARG A 422 0.27 -7.46 -9.03
CA ARG A 422 -0.75 -7.45 -7.99
C ARG A 422 -2.16 -7.48 -8.58
N HIS A 423 -2.42 -6.66 -9.61
CA HIS A 423 -3.72 -6.61 -10.26
C HIS A 423 -4.11 -7.95 -10.89
N TYR A 424 -3.20 -8.56 -11.64
CA TYR A 424 -3.46 -9.85 -12.28
C TYR A 424 -3.57 -10.98 -11.25
N ALA A 425 -2.77 -10.95 -10.17
CA ALA A 425 -2.88 -11.91 -9.08
C ALA A 425 -4.25 -11.83 -8.36
N ARG A 426 -4.78 -10.62 -8.15
CA ARG A 426 -6.14 -10.45 -7.58
C ARG A 426 -7.24 -11.00 -8.51
N ASN A 427 -7.10 -10.83 -9.82
CA ASN A 427 -8.02 -11.42 -10.79
C ASN A 427 -7.90 -12.95 -10.79
N LEU A 428 -6.67 -13.45 -10.78
CA LEU A 428 -6.36 -14.88 -10.76
C LEU A 428 -7.04 -15.60 -9.58
N VAL A 429 -7.03 -15.01 -8.39
CA VAL A 429 -7.71 -15.55 -7.20
C VAL A 429 -9.22 -15.74 -7.45
N ILE A 430 -9.85 -14.78 -8.14
CA ILE A 430 -11.28 -14.84 -8.45
C ILE A 430 -11.55 -15.86 -9.55
N ASP A 431 -10.76 -15.84 -10.63
CA ASP A 431 -10.99 -16.67 -11.82
C ASP A 431 -10.73 -18.16 -11.53
N THR A 432 -9.76 -18.51 -10.66
CA THR A 432 -9.46 -19.88 -10.26
C THR A 432 -10.53 -20.52 -9.39
N GLY A 433 -11.26 -19.73 -8.59
CA GLY A 433 -12.36 -20.23 -7.76
C GLY A 433 -13.50 -20.88 -8.55
N TRP A 434 -13.59 -20.62 -9.85
CA TRP A 434 -14.68 -21.08 -10.74
C TRP A 434 -14.20 -22.03 -11.84
N SER A 435 -12.95 -22.46 -11.78
CA SER A 435 -12.35 -23.31 -12.81
C SER A 435 -12.64 -24.78 -12.56
N SER A 436 -12.93 -25.53 -13.64
CA SER A 436 -12.96 -26.99 -13.62
C SER A 436 -11.56 -27.56 -13.78
N SER A 437 -11.34 -28.85 -13.45
CA SER A 437 -10.05 -29.53 -13.62
C SER A 437 -9.55 -29.48 -15.08
N LEU A 438 -8.24 -29.42 -15.25
CA LEU A 438 -7.58 -29.51 -16.54
C LEU A 438 -7.44 -30.95 -17.01
N PRO A 439 -7.36 -31.19 -18.33
CA PRO A 439 -6.79 -32.42 -18.87
C PRO A 439 -5.37 -32.62 -18.35
N GLU A 440 -4.97 -33.87 -18.06
CA GLU A 440 -3.67 -34.16 -17.44
C GLU A 440 -2.47 -33.65 -18.26
N SER A 441 -2.54 -33.68 -19.59
CA SER A 441 -1.51 -33.12 -20.46
C SER A 441 -1.26 -31.63 -20.19
N LEU A 442 -2.32 -30.84 -20.09
CA LEU A 442 -2.26 -29.41 -19.82
C LEU A 442 -1.89 -29.11 -18.37
N ALA A 443 -2.29 -29.98 -17.44
CA ALA A 443 -1.92 -29.87 -16.04
C ALA A 443 -0.39 -30.01 -15.84
N VAL A 444 0.26 -30.92 -16.58
CA VAL A 444 1.73 -31.07 -16.57
C VAL A 444 2.42 -29.80 -17.10
N ASP A 445 1.96 -29.27 -18.22
CA ASP A 445 2.52 -28.04 -18.79
C ASP A 445 2.32 -26.84 -17.84
N LEU A 446 1.15 -26.72 -17.19
CA LEU A 446 0.88 -25.66 -16.23
C LEU A 446 1.74 -25.77 -14.97
N ARG A 447 1.87 -26.98 -14.39
CA ARG A 447 2.78 -27.20 -13.25
C ARG A 447 4.23 -26.84 -13.63
N THR A 448 4.63 -27.12 -14.86
CA THR A 448 5.97 -26.78 -15.37
C THR A 448 6.12 -25.26 -15.54
N ALA A 449 5.11 -24.58 -16.11
CA ALA A 449 5.09 -23.13 -16.24
C ALA A 449 5.12 -22.44 -14.88
N GLY A 450 4.33 -22.93 -13.90
CA GLY A 450 4.31 -22.42 -12.52
C GLY A 450 5.66 -22.54 -11.82
N ARG A 451 6.32 -23.73 -11.92
CA ARG A 451 7.66 -23.93 -11.36
C ARG A 451 8.71 -23.02 -12.00
N LEU A 452 8.63 -22.84 -13.32
CA LEU A 452 9.55 -21.94 -14.04
C LEU A 452 9.35 -20.48 -13.61
N LEU A 453 8.10 -20.05 -13.48
CA LEU A 453 7.77 -18.70 -12.99
C LEU A 453 8.32 -18.50 -11.56
N SER A 454 8.10 -19.47 -10.66
CA SER A 454 8.61 -19.44 -9.28
C SER A 454 10.15 -19.38 -9.26
N THR A 455 10.84 -20.20 -10.09
CA THR A 455 12.29 -20.17 -10.22
C THR A 455 12.76 -18.79 -10.68
N SER A 456 12.10 -18.20 -11.67
CA SER A 456 12.45 -16.90 -12.23
C SER A 456 12.19 -15.75 -11.26
N ILE A 457 11.14 -15.82 -10.43
CA ILE A 457 10.92 -14.91 -9.30
C ILE A 457 12.07 -15.04 -8.29
N GLY A 458 12.47 -16.28 -7.97
CA GLY A 458 13.63 -16.58 -7.11
C GLY A 458 14.93 -15.93 -7.63
N GLU A 459 15.16 -15.94 -8.95
CA GLU A 459 16.32 -15.27 -9.56
C GLU A 459 16.27 -13.74 -9.41
N ILE A 460 15.10 -13.11 -9.53
CA ILE A 460 14.94 -11.67 -9.24
C ILE A 460 15.25 -11.39 -7.76
N VAL A 461 14.73 -12.19 -6.85
CA VAL A 461 14.98 -12.05 -5.41
C VAL A 461 16.49 -12.19 -5.12
N ALA A 462 17.14 -13.22 -5.67
CA ALA A 462 18.57 -13.45 -5.50
C ALA A 462 19.43 -12.31 -6.12
N ALA A 463 18.99 -11.72 -7.24
CA ALA A 463 19.64 -10.55 -7.84
C ALA A 463 19.58 -9.33 -6.92
N ILE A 464 18.42 -9.11 -6.28
CA ILE A 464 18.22 -8.02 -5.30
C ILE A 464 19.12 -8.23 -4.08
N ASP A 465 19.24 -9.46 -3.58
CA ASP A 465 20.07 -9.80 -2.41
C ASP A 465 21.56 -9.62 -2.68
N ALA A 466 22.02 -10.09 -3.82
CA ALA A 466 23.41 -9.95 -4.23
C ALA A 466 23.76 -8.54 -4.72
N ALA A 467 22.77 -7.69 -5.00
CA ALA A 467 22.92 -6.43 -5.73
C ALA A 467 23.67 -6.59 -7.06
N SER A 468 23.53 -7.76 -7.70
CA SER A 468 24.14 -8.15 -8.98
C SER A 468 23.05 -8.69 -9.90
N TYR A 469 22.85 -8.05 -11.04
CA TYR A 469 21.76 -8.31 -11.96
C TYR A 469 22.22 -8.90 -13.29
N ALA A 470 23.38 -8.50 -13.80
CA ALA A 470 23.84 -8.82 -15.16
C ALA A 470 24.11 -10.31 -15.40
N ASP A 471 24.51 -11.03 -14.34
CA ASP A 471 24.82 -12.47 -14.39
C ASP A 471 23.60 -13.37 -14.15
N ARG A 472 22.42 -12.77 -13.95
CA ARG A 472 21.18 -13.47 -13.66
C ARG A 472 20.28 -13.54 -14.89
N THR A 473 19.57 -14.65 -15.01
CA THR A 473 18.67 -14.88 -16.14
C THR A 473 17.23 -15.08 -15.65
N TYR A 474 16.31 -14.33 -16.23
CA TYR A 474 14.87 -14.56 -16.11
C TYR A 474 14.42 -15.46 -17.27
N LEU A 475 13.85 -16.61 -16.96
CA LEU A 475 13.30 -17.54 -17.94
C LEU A 475 11.81 -17.32 -18.08
N ARG A 476 11.35 -16.95 -19.26
CA ARG A 476 9.93 -16.75 -19.54
C ARG A 476 9.19 -18.06 -19.74
N SER A 477 8.01 -18.15 -19.12
CA SER A 477 7.08 -19.27 -19.29
C SER A 477 6.14 -19.11 -20.49
N ALA A 478 6.28 -18.04 -21.28
CA ALA A 478 5.36 -17.65 -22.35
C ALA A 478 5.05 -18.80 -23.34
N ALA A 479 6.07 -19.54 -23.79
CA ALA A 479 5.88 -20.63 -24.74
C ALA A 479 5.02 -21.80 -24.19
N LEU A 480 5.03 -22.04 -22.87
CA LEU A 480 4.15 -23.00 -22.24
C LEU A 480 2.72 -22.47 -22.14
N PHE A 481 2.55 -21.20 -21.79
CA PHE A 481 1.24 -20.57 -21.75
C PHE A 481 0.61 -20.49 -23.14
N ASP A 482 1.37 -20.18 -24.20
CA ASP A 482 0.91 -20.19 -25.60
C ASP A 482 0.43 -21.58 -26.02
N ARG A 483 1.13 -22.66 -25.64
CA ARG A 483 0.74 -24.03 -25.92
C ARG A 483 -0.58 -24.35 -25.23
N ILE A 484 -0.68 -24.08 -23.91
CA ILE A 484 -1.92 -24.30 -23.14
C ILE A 484 -3.07 -23.51 -23.76
N ALA A 485 -2.84 -22.25 -24.12
CA ALA A 485 -3.86 -21.40 -24.75
C ALA A 485 -4.31 -21.96 -26.11
N SER A 486 -3.39 -22.45 -26.95
CA SER A 486 -3.72 -23.01 -28.27
C SER A 486 -4.54 -24.29 -28.18
N GLU A 487 -4.29 -25.15 -27.18
CA GLU A 487 -5.08 -26.37 -26.96
C GLU A 487 -6.47 -26.09 -26.35
N LEU A 488 -6.63 -24.95 -25.66
CA LEU A 488 -7.91 -24.50 -25.10
C LEU A 488 -8.72 -23.60 -26.06
N ASP A 489 -8.19 -23.21 -27.21
CA ASP A 489 -8.84 -22.30 -28.16
C ASP A 489 -10.09 -22.92 -28.82
N ASP A 490 -10.27 -24.25 -28.75
CA ASP A 490 -11.49 -24.96 -29.15
C ASP A 490 -12.67 -24.76 -28.16
N GLU A 491 -12.41 -24.27 -26.95
CA GLU A 491 -13.43 -23.88 -25.99
C GLU A 491 -13.73 -22.36 -26.09
N ASP A 492 -14.99 -22.01 -25.87
CA ASP A 492 -15.45 -20.60 -25.93
C ASP A 492 -14.54 -19.69 -25.09
N VAL A 493 -13.95 -18.68 -25.75
CA VAL A 493 -12.88 -17.76 -25.29
C VAL A 493 -13.18 -17.00 -23.98
N THR A 494 -14.21 -17.37 -23.24
CA THR A 494 -14.71 -16.66 -22.06
C THR A 494 -14.83 -17.53 -20.83
N THR A 495 -14.08 -18.64 -20.75
CA THR A 495 -14.09 -19.46 -19.54
C THR A 495 -13.19 -18.83 -18.45
N PRO A 496 -13.55 -18.92 -17.15
CA PRO A 496 -12.69 -18.46 -16.05
C PRO A 496 -11.28 -19.04 -16.13
N ARG A 497 -11.16 -20.27 -16.57
CA ARG A 497 -9.90 -20.98 -16.77
C ARG A 497 -8.97 -20.24 -17.75
N GLN A 498 -9.47 -19.87 -18.93
CA GLN A 498 -8.68 -19.13 -19.91
C GLN A 498 -8.26 -17.75 -19.41
N LEU A 499 -9.12 -17.09 -18.59
CA LEU A 499 -8.78 -15.83 -17.95
C LEU A 499 -7.67 -16.00 -16.91
N ALA A 500 -7.73 -17.07 -16.12
CA ALA A 500 -6.68 -17.38 -15.14
C ALA A 500 -5.31 -17.64 -15.81
N PHE A 501 -5.28 -18.37 -16.92
CA PHE A 501 -4.03 -18.54 -17.70
C PHE A 501 -3.50 -17.23 -18.24
N ARG A 502 -4.38 -16.40 -18.78
CA ARG A 502 -3.99 -15.08 -19.26
C ARG A 502 -3.42 -14.19 -18.16
N ASP A 503 -3.96 -14.27 -16.95
CA ASP A 503 -3.43 -13.49 -15.82
C ASP A 503 -2.06 -14.01 -15.38
N LEU A 504 -1.81 -15.34 -15.41
CA LEU A 504 -0.49 -15.91 -15.18
C LEU A 504 0.53 -15.47 -16.24
N GLU A 505 0.15 -15.50 -17.52
CA GLU A 505 0.96 -15.00 -18.63
C GLU A 505 1.31 -13.51 -18.47
N LEU A 506 0.33 -12.70 -18.07
CA LEU A 506 0.51 -11.26 -17.85
C LEU A 506 1.39 -10.97 -16.63
N ILE A 507 1.33 -11.79 -15.58
CA ILE A 507 2.27 -11.74 -14.45
C ILE A 507 3.69 -12.03 -14.94
N ASP A 508 3.88 -13.13 -15.69
CA ASP A 508 5.18 -13.47 -16.29
C ASP A 508 5.74 -12.33 -17.15
N GLY A 509 4.90 -11.73 -18.01
CA GLY A 509 5.27 -10.59 -18.85
C GLY A 509 5.67 -9.34 -18.08
N ALA A 510 4.95 -9.03 -17.00
CA ALA A 510 5.26 -7.89 -16.14
C ALA A 510 6.58 -8.10 -15.38
N LEU A 511 6.84 -9.31 -14.88
CA LEU A 511 8.08 -9.66 -14.20
C LEU A 511 9.27 -9.72 -15.16
N ALA A 512 9.08 -10.21 -16.39
CA ALA A 512 10.11 -10.18 -17.43
C ALA A 512 10.52 -8.73 -17.78
N THR A 513 9.55 -7.82 -17.87
CA THR A 513 9.82 -6.39 -18.08
C THR A 513 10.59 -5.80 -16.89
N LEU A 514 10.26 -6.18 -15.66
CA LEU A 514 11.01 -5.79 -14.48
C LEU A 514 12.45 -6.32 -14.51
N ALA A 515 12.63 -7.62 -14.77
CA ALA A 515 13.95 -8.25 -14.85
C ALA A 515 14.84 -7.57 -15.90
N GLN A 516 14.30 -7.30 -17.10
CA GLN A 516 15.00 -6.58 -18.15
C GLN A 516 15.39 -5.15 -17.71
N SER A 517 14.50 -4.46 -17.03
CA SER A 517 14.77 -3.10 -16.53
C SER A 517 15.84 -3.07 -15.43
N LEU A 518 15.97 -4.15 -14.66
CA LEU A 518 17.03 -4.34 -13.68
C LEU A 518 18.38 -4.71 -14.31
N GLY A 519 18.42 -5.01 -15.62
CA GLY A 519 19.63 -5.41 -16.34
C GLY A 519 19.89 -6.92 -16.33
N MET A 520 18.89 -7.74 -15.95
CA MET A 520 18.97 -9.20 -16.07
C MET A 520 18.80 -9.64 -17.54
N GLN A 521 19.33 -10.80 -17.88
CA GLN A 521 19.06 -11.42 -19.18
C GLN A 521 17.64 -12.03 -19.15
N VAL A 522 16.83 -11.76 -20.18
CA VAL A 522 15.51 -12.37 -20.34
C VAL A 522 15.57 -13.35 -21.51
N LYS A 523 15.28 -14.63 -21.24
CA LYS A 523 15.29 -15.70 -22.27
C LYS A 523 13.93 -16.38 -22.29
N SER A 524 13.44 -16.74 -23.48
CA SER A 524 12.31 -17.64 -23.64
C SER A 524 12.80 -19.09 -23.68
N LEU A 525 12.01 -20.01 -23.12
CA LEU A 525 12.23 -21.44 -23.32
C LEU A 525 12.05 -21.75 -24.80
N ASP A 526 13.10 -22.32 -25.40
CA ASP A 526 13.02 -22.84 -26.75
C ASP A 526 12.29 -24.21 -26.66
N THR A 527 11.02 -24.25 -27.04
CA THR A 527 10.15 -25.45 -26.93
C THR A 527 10.54 -26.55 -27.90
N ALA A 528 11.58 -26.35 -28.69
CA ALA A 528 12.08 -27.32 -29.70
C ALA A 528 12.96 -28.45 -29.11
N ARG A 529 13.32 -28.42 -27.80
CA ARG A 529 14.09 -29.50 -27.16
C ARG A 529 13.60 -29.80 -25.74
N PRO A 530 12.95 -30.97 -25.53
CA PRO A 530 12.57 -31.42 -24.19
C PRO A 530 13.73 -31.98 -23.34
N ASP A 531 14.97 -32.02 -23.85
CA ASP A 531 16.05 -32.80 -23.26
C ASP A 531 16.96 -32.06 -22.27
N GLY A 532 16.59 -30.89 -21.80
CA GLY A 532 17.42 -30.00 -20.96
C GLY A 532 17.13 -29.93 -19.47
N LEU A 533 16.28 -30.79 -18.93
CA LEU A 533 15.97 -30.87 -17.48
C LEU A 533 16.22 -32.29 -16.97
N SER A 534 17.48 -32.66 -16.79
CA SER A 534 17.91 -33.80 -15.97
C SER A 534 18.57 -33.29 -14.68
#